data_05ae8ee1cd128bfd3e939f446fd4eb33
#
_entry.id   05ae8ee1cd128bfd3e939f446fd4eb33
#
_cell.length_a   1.000
_cell.length_b   1.000
_cell.length_c   1.000
_cell.angle_alpha   90.00
_cell.angle_beta   90.00
_cell.angle_gamma   90.00
#
_symmetry.space_group_name_H-M   'P 1'
#
loop_
_entity.id
_entity.type
_entity.pdbx_description
1 polymer ?
#
loop_
_entity_poly.entity_id
_entity_poly.type
_entity_poly.pdbx_seq_one_letter_code
_entity_poly.pdbx_strand_id
1 'polypeptide(L)'
;MLTSKQIDHFKQEGYLIFESLIPPEKVEYYVSIFDQLVQHGKSLTEHQSHYALEIDEDRNLIPGILHKVQGVCVEEPRILQLAKEQAILERIQCLLGPDIDIFGTKFFPKLPKVGHSVYWHQDNFYFGTTSDQIISCGIYLQDTDKENGCLRIIHSSHLQGEIFNHHRDPTTHGSWAEINDEEAIDVEMSAGTVAVFSANLVHGAYDNYSERSRYS
;
A
#
# COMPACT_ATOMS: atom_id res chain seq x y z
N MET A 1 10.11 -7.48 -18.77
CA MET A 1 9.35 -6.46 -19.53
C MET A 1 7.87 -6.88 -19.60
N LEU A 2 6.93 -5.93 -19.68
CA LEU A 2 5.51 -6.19 -19.84
C LEU A 2 5.19 -6.55 -21.30
N THR A 3 4.19 -7.42 -21.48
CA THR A 3 3.57 -7.67 -22.78
C THR A 3 2.61 -6.56 -23.13
N SER A 4 2.30 -6.39 -24.44
CA SER A 4 1.28 -5.41 -24.89
C SER A 4 -0.08 -5.67 -24.20
N LYS A 5 -0.45 -6.93 -24.00
CA LYS A 5 -1.69 -7.32 -23.31
C LYS A 5 -1.72 -6.83 -21.84
N GLN A 6 -0.60 -6.88 -21.13
CA GLN A 6 -0.51 -6.37 -19.76
C GLN A 6 -0.59 -4.84 -19.73
N ILE A 7 0.05 -4.16 -20.67
CA ILE A 7 -0.05 -2.69 -20.79
C ILE A 7 -1.49 -2.27 -21.09
N ASP A 8 -2.17 -2.96 -22.00
CA ASP A 8 -3.57 -2.70 -22.34
C ASP A 8 -4.48 -2.97 -21.14
N HIS A 9 -4.23 -4.05 -20.39
CA HIS A 9 -4.96 -4.34 -19.15
C HIS A 9 -4.78 -3.23 -18.12
N PHE A 10 -3.54 -2.77 -17.88
CA PHE A 10 -3.30 -1.65 -16.97
C PHE A 10 -4.06 -0.39 -17.38
N LYS A 11 -4.11 -0.09 -18.67
CA LYS A 11 -4.86 1.07 -19.18
C LYS A 11 -6.38 0.93 -19.01
N GLN A 12 -6.91 -0.27 -19.08
CA GLN A 12 -8.36 -0.56 -18.98
C GLN A 12 -8.79 -0.72 -17.52
N GLU A 13 -8.04 -1.50 -16.74
CA GLU A 13 -8.46 -1.91 -15.39
C GLU A 13 -7.80 -1.07 -14.29
N GLY A 14 -6.67 -0.41 -14.60
CA GLY A 14 -5.95 0.47 -13.68
C GLY A 14 -4.95 -0.22 -12.78
N TYR A 15 -4.74 -1.53 -12.92
CA TYR A 15 -3.80 -2.28 -12.07
C TYR A 15 -3.16 -3.48 -12.76
N LEU A 16 -2.07 -3.97 -12.17
CA LEU A 16 -1.41 -5.25 -12.51
C LEU A 16 -0.95 -5.93 -11.23
N ILE A 17 -1.05 -7.25 -11.19
CA ILE A 17 -0.56 -8.08 -10.10
C ILE A 17 0.56 -8.98 -10.62
N PHE A 18 1.69 -8.99 -9.93
CA PHE A 18 2.86 -9.82 -10.26
C PHE A 18 3.14 -10.77 -9.11
N GLU A 19 2.58 -11.96 -9.20
CA GLU A 19 2.77 -12.99 -8.19
C GLU A 19 4.25 -13.42 -8.10
N SER A 20 4.71 -13.65 -6.86
CA SER A 20 6.06 -14.16 -6.57
C SER A 20 7.18 -13.37 -7.28
N LEU A 21 7.01 -12.05 -7.44
CA LEU A 21 8.01 -11.20 -8.11
C LEU A 21 9.27 -11.05 -7.27
N ILE A 22 9.12 -11.01 -5.95
CA ILE A 22 10.21 -10.97 -4.98
C ILE A 22 10.47 -12.39 -4.49
N PRO A 23 11.66 -12.94 -4.68
CA PRO A 23 11.95 -14.31 -4.30
C PRO A 23 11.96 -14.50 -2.77
N PRO A 24 11.63 -15.71 -2.26
CA PRO A 24 11.42 -15.98 -0.85
C PRO A 24 12.57 -15.53 0.07
N GLU A 25 13.81 -15.74 -0.35
CA GLU A 25 14.99 -15.35 0.43
C GLU A 25 15.11 -13.83 0.61
N LYS A 26 14.63 -13.04 -0.36
CA LYS A 26 14.54 -11.59 -0.24
C LYS A 26 13.37 -11.17 0.62
N VAL A 27 12.23 -11.86 0.48
CA VAL A 27 11.07 -11.63 1.35
C VAL A 27 11.47 -11.80 2.81
N GLU A 28 12.10 -12.91 3.18
CA GLU A 28 12.58 -13.18 4.54
C GLU A 28 13.53 -12.08 5.04
N TYR A 29 14.48 -11.68 4.20
CA TYR A 29 15.41 -10.59 4.52
C TYR A 29 14.68 -9.28 4.84
N TYR A 30 13.75 -8.84 3.98
CA TYR A 30 13.04 -7.58 4.19
C TYR A 30 12.04 -7.67 5.34
N VAL A 31 11.36 -8.80 5.54
CA VAL A 31 10.52 -9.02 6.74
C VAL A 31 11.34 -8.78 8.01
N SER A 32 12.56 -9.31 8.08
CA SER A 32 13.43 -9.10 9.25
C SER A 32 13.79 -7.63 9.52
N ILE A 33 13.86 -6.81 8.46
CA ILE A 33 14.07 -5.36 8.57
C ILE A 33 12.78 -4.67 9.07
N PHE A 34 11.63 -5.00 8.49
CA PHE A 34 10.35 -4.44 8.91
C PHE A 34 10.00 -4.82 10.35
N ASP A 35 10.36 -6.02 10.80
CA ASP A 35 10.23 -6.43 12.21
C ASP A 35 10.98 -5.48 13.16
N GLN A 36 12.14 -4.95 12.75
CA GLN A 36 12.88 -3.97 13.57
C GLN A 36 12.10 -2.66 13.70
N LEU A 37 11.43 -2.20 12.63
CA LEU A 37 10.56 -1.01 12.69
C LEU A 37 9.34 -1.25 13.59
N VAL A 38 8.73 -2.42 13.51
CA VAL A 38 7.63 -2.81 14.40
C VAL A 38 8.10 -2.88 15.86
N GLN A 39 9.28 -3.44 16.14
CA GLN A 39 9.84 -3.44 17.49
C GLN A 39 10.14 -2.02 18.00
N HIS A 40 10.64 -1.12 17.14
CA HIS A 40 10.78 0.28 17.51
C HIS A 40 9.41 0.89 17.84
N GLY A 41 8.39 0.64 17.03
CA GLY A 41 7.01 1.10 17.27
C GLY A 41 6.46 0.71 18.65
N LYS A 42 6.82 -0.46 19.18
CA LYS A 42 6.42 -0.91 20.53
C LYS A 42 6.91 -0.01 21.67
N SER A 43 7.96 0.76 21.45
CA SER A 43 8.49 1.70 22.44
C SER A 43 7.79 3.05 22.44
N LEU A 44 6.95 3.33 21.45
CA LEU A 44 6.32 4.62 21.25
C LEU A 44 5.03 4.75 22.04
N THR A 45 4.82 5.90 22.66
CA THR A 45 3.61 6.24 23.39
C THR A 45 2.78 7.32 22.70
N GLU A 46 3.35 7.96 21.67
CA GLU A 46 2.72 9.02 20.87
C GLU A 46 3.20 8.94 19.41
N HIS A 47 2.53 9.65 18.52
CA HIS A 47 3.01 9.80 17.14
C HIS A 47 4.38 10.47 17.10
N GLN A 48 5.23 10.02 16.22
CA GLN A 48 6.47 10.69 15.86
C GLN A 48 6.42 11.12 14.38
N SER A 49 7.41 11.90 13.92
CA SER A 49 7.37 12.49 12.57
C SER A 49 7.09 11.50 11.44
N HIS A 50 7.63 10.30 11.54
CA HIS A 50 7.49 9.24 10.53
C HIS A 50 6.62 8.07 11.00
N TYR A 51 6.40 7.94 12.31
CA TYR A 51 5.70 6.82 12.92
C TYR A 51 4.31 7.24 13.39
N ALA A 52 3.29 6.61 12.86
CA ALA A 52 1.93 6.76 13.34
C ALA A 52 1.51 5.48 14.08
N LEU A 53 0.90 5.66 15.26
CA LEU A 53 0.34 4.57 16.04
C LEU A 53 -1.12 4.35 15.67
N GLU A 54 -1.64 3.17 15.98
CA GLU A 54 -3.06 2.86 15.85
C GLU A 54 -3.91 3.63 16.86
N ILE A 55 -5.19 3.71 16.59
CA ILE A 55 -6.20 4.30 17.48
C ILE A 55 -7.24 3.24 17.82
N ASP A 56 -7.89 3.37 18.98
CA ASP A 56 -9.02 2.53 19.37
C ASP A 56 -10.37 3.05 18.79
N GLU A 57 -11.45 2.37 19.11
CA GLU A 57 -12.82 2.75 18.68
C GLU A 57 -13.24 4.12 19.21
N ASP A 58 -12.71 4.54 20.35
CA ASP A 58 -12.93 5.87 20.94
C ASP A 58 -11.94 6.92 20.41
N ARG A 59 -11.10 6.53 19.42
CA ARG A 59 -10.10 7.38 18.75
C ARG A 59 -8.91 7.80 19.63
N ASN A 60 -8.66 7.08 20.72
CA ASN A 60 -7.46 7.27 21.51
C ASN A 60 -6.30 6.50 20.88
N LEU A 61 -5.08 7.06 21.01
CA LEU A 61 -3.88 6.34 20.58
C LEU A 61 -3.70 5.05 21.38
N ILE A 62 -3.31 4.01 20.68
CA ILE A 62 -2.90 2.73 21.29
C ILE A 62 -1.38 2.72 21.36
N PRO A 63 -0.77 2.98 22.54
CA PRO A 63 0.68 2.98 22.68
C PRO A 63 1.30 1.65 22.26
N GLY A 64 2.41 1.71 21.54
CA GLY A 64 3.14 0.53 21.11
C GLY A 64 2.57 -0.21 19.91
N ILE A 65 1.41 0.20 19.37
CA ILE A 65 0.80 -0.42 18.19
C ILE A 65 1.04 0.46 16.97
N LEU A 66 1.93 0.01 16.11
CA LEU A 66 2.31 0.75 14.91
C LEU A 66 1.25 0.62 13.81
N HIS A 67 0.72 1.76 13.36
CA HIS A 67 -0.19 1.85 12.21
C HIS A 67 0.59 1.94 10.89
N LYS A 68 1.53 2.88 10.79
CA LYS A 68 2.36 3.06 9.59
C LYS A 68 3.68 3.75 9.87
N VAL A 69 4.64 3.55 8.97
CA VAL A 69 5.83 4.39 8.86
C VAL A 69 5.78 5.15 7.55
N GLN A 70 5.69 6.47 7.62
CA GLN A 70 5.72 7.36 6.45
C GLN A 70 7.17 7.66 6.08
N GLY A 71 7.51 7.64 4.77
CA GLY A 71 8.88 7.86 4.34
C GLY A 71 9.81 6.71 4.74
N VAL A 72 9.33 5.47 4.69
CA VAL A 72 10.06 4.30 5.20
C VAL A 72 11.45 4.11 4.59
N CYS A 73 11.65 4.51 3.33
CA CYS A 73 12.99 4.45 2.70
C CYS A 73 13.98 5.51 3.26
N VAL A 74 13.47 6.53 3.95
CA VAL A 74 14.29 7.53 4.65
C VAL A 74 14.65 7.03 6.05
N GLU A 75 13.64 6.48 6.75
CA GLU A 75 13.82 5.91 8.09
C GLU A 75 14.73 4.68 8.08
N GLU A 76 14.57 3.83 7.07
CA GLU A 76 15.34 2.61 6.90
C GLU A 76 15.87 2.51 5.45
N PRO A 77 17.06 3.03 5.18
CA PRO A 77 17.61 3.11 3.82
C PRO A 77 17.78 1.75 3.11
N ARG A 78 17.85 0.62 3.86
CA ARG A 78 17.89 -0.72 3.26
C ARG A 78 16.61 -1.03 2.46
N ILE A 79 15.47 -0.45 2.84
CA ILE A 79 14.19 -0.61 2.13
C ILE A 79 14.22 0.04 0.73
N LEU A 80 15.05 1.05 0.53
CA LEU A 80 15.24 1.61 -0.81
C LEU A 80 15.76 0.57 -1.82
N GLN A 81 16.49 -0.45 -1.35
CA GLN A 81 16.96 -1.53 -2.24
C GLN A 81 15.78 -2.43 -2.69
N LEU A 82 14.78 -2.63 -1.84
CA LEU A 82 13.54 -3.33 -2.22
C LEU A 82 12.82 -2.56 -3.34
N ALA A 83 12.66 -1.24 -3.19
CA ALA A 83 12.04 -0.40 -4.22
C ALA A 83 12.86 -0.39 -5.53
N LYS A 84 14.16 -0.63 -5.45
CA LYS A 84 15.09 -0.71 -6.60
C LYS A 84 15.28 -2.12 -7.16
N GLU A 85 14.51 -3.11 -6.72
CA GLU A 85 14.60 -4.44 -7.30
C GLU A 85 14.41 -4.39 -8.82
N GLN A 86 15.35 -4.98 -9.54
CA GLN A 86 15.37 -4.92 -11.01
C GLN A 86 14.05 -5.42 -11.62
N ALA A 87 13.48 -6.46 -11.02
CA ALA A 87 12.20 -7.01 -11.45
C ALA A 87 11.04 -6.02 -11.32
N ILE A 88 11.05 -5.14 -10.31
CA ILE A 88 10.06 -4.06 -10.15
C ILE A 88 10.32 -2.97 -11.18
N LEU A 89 11.55 -2.45 -11.23
CA LEU A 89 11.92 -1.34 -12.12
C LEU A 89 11.60 -1.63 -13.59
N GLU A 90 11.91 -2.81 -14.08
CA GLU A 90 11.61 -3.21 -15.47
C GLU A 90 10.11 -3.14 -15.80
N ARG A 91 9.24 -3.36 -14.84
CA ARG A 91 7.79 -3.30 -15.04
C ARG A 91 7.29 -1.86 -14.98
N ILE A 92 7.77 -1.09 -14.01
CA ILE A 92 7.44 0.32 -13.87
C ILE A 92 7.87 1.12 -15.10
N GLN A 93 9.09 0.85 -15.61
CA GLN A 93 9.60 1.49 -16.83
C GLN A 93 8.74 1.21 -18.07
N CYS A 94 8.11 0.06 -18.16
CA CYS A 94 7.17 -0.22 -19.26
C CYS A 94 5.91 0.65 -19.22
N LEU A 95 5.54 1.16 -18.05
CA LEU A 95 4.34 1.97 -17.85
C LEU A 95 4.64 3.48 -17.87
N LEU A 96 5.76 3.91 -17.28
CA LEU A 96 6.11 5.32 -17.07
C LEU A 96 7.25 5.83 -17.95
N GLY A 97 8.00 4.93 -18.60
CA GLY A 97 9.23 5.30 -19.31
C GLY A 97 10.48 5.10 -18.45
N PRO A 98 11.67 5.44 -18.99
CA PRO A 98 12.95 5.08 -18.38
C PRO A 98 13.33 5.91 -17.15
N ASP A 99 12.83 7.13 -17.05
CA ASP A 99 13.17 8.06 -15.97
C ASP A 99 12.13 7.96 -14.86
N ILE A 100 12.51 7.31 -13.75
CA ILE A 100 11.60 7.01 -12.63
C ILE A 100 12.15 7.61 -11.35
N ASP A 101 11.28 8.32 -10.63
CA ASP A 101 11.53 8.79 -9.28
C ASP A 101 10.57 8.15 -8.26
N ILE A 102 11.02 8.07 -7.00
CA ILE A 102 10.17 7.67 -5.87
C ILE A 102 9.56 8.92 -5.25
N PHE A 103 8.27 9.10 -5.44
CA PHE A 103 7.54 10.26 -4.90
C PHE A 103 7.30 10.14 -3.38
N GLY A 104 6.96 8.96 -2.89
CA GLY A 104 6.74 8.72 -1.47
C GLY A 104 6.75 7.24 -1.14
N THR A 105 7.05 6.91 0.10
CA THR A 105 7.08 5.53 0.58
C THR A 105 6.36 5.40 1.90
N LYS A 106 5.67 4.28 2.11
CA LYS A 106 4.93 3.95 3.33
C LYS A 106 5.13 2.49 3.66
N PHE A 107 5.11 2.18 4.93
CA PHE A 107 5.02 0.81 5.43
C PHE A 107 3.77 0.66 6.28
N PHE A 108 2.96 -0.34 5.98
CA PHE A 108 1.78 -0.71 6.75
C PHE A 108 1.96 -2.11 7.36
N PRO A 109 2.23 -2.22 8.67
CA PRO A 109 2.44 -3.51 9.33
C PRO A 109 1.18 -4.34 9.50
N LYS A 110 -0.01 -3.75 9.46
CA LYS A 110 -1.30 -4.40 9.80
C LYS A 110 -1.13 -5.52 10.82
N LEU A 111 -0.88 -5.12 12.07
CA LEU A 111 -0.61 -6.05 13.17
C LEU A 111 -1.85 -6.90 13.48
N PRO A 112 -1.67 -8.13 14.03
CA PRO A 112 -2.77 -9.05 14.33
C PRO A 112 -3.83 -8.40 15.23
N LYS A 113 -5.11 -8.59 14.91
CA LYS A 113 -6.30 -8.12 15.66
C LYS A 113 -6.48 -6.61 15.79
N VAL A 114 -5.48 -5.80 15.47
CA VAL A 114 -5.48 -4.34 15.73
C VAL A 114 -5.14 -3.51 14.51
N GLY A 115 -4.76 -4.11 13.40
CA GLY A 115 -4.46 -3.37 12.16
C GLY A 115 -5.74 -2.86 11.51
N HIS A 116 -5.95 -1.53 11.53
CA HIS A 116 -7.15 -0.92 10.96
C HIS A 116 -7.18 -0.95 9.44
N SER A 117 -8.39 -0.84 8.89
CA SER A 117 -8.65 -0.70 7.47
C SER A 117 -7.95 0.53 6.88
N VAL A 118 -7.73 0.47 5.59
CA VAL A 118 -7.46 1.66 4.79
C VAL A 118 -8.75 1.95 4.04
N TYR A 119 -9.35 3.10 4.34
CA TYR A 119 -10.60 3.49 3.71
C TYR A 119 -10.47 3.64 2.20
N TRP A 120 -11.59 3.54 1.49
CA TRP A 120 -11.64 3.81 0.06
C TRP A 120 -11.11 5.20 -0.26
N HIS A 121 -10.11 5.28 -1.12
CA HIS A 121 -9.49 6.53 -1.54
C HIS A 121 -8.78 6.38 -2.89
N GLN A 122 -8.36 7.50 -3.44
CA GLN A 122 -7.41 7.57 -4.55
C GLN A 122 -6.13 8.22 -4.01
N ASP A 123 -4.98 7.63 -4.31
CA ASP A 123 -3.69 8.21 -3.87
C ASP A 123 -3.48 9.62 -4.42
N ASN A 124 -3.98 9.86 -5.64
CA ASN A 124 -3.88 11.19 -6.27
C ASN A 124 -4.60 12.30 -5.51
N PHE A 125 -5.57 11.99 -4.65
CA PHE A 125 -6.15 12.97 -3.73
C PHE A 125 -5.09 13.64 -2.86
N TYR A 126 -4.10 12.88 -2.40
CA TYR A 126 -3.00 13.41 -1.59
C TYR A 126 -1.93 14.12 -2.42
N PHE A 127 -1.78 13.72 -3.69
CA PHE A 127 -0.75 14.27 -4.58
C PHE A 127 -1.23 15.54 -5.28
N GLY A 128 -2.52 15.64 -5.56
CA GLY A 128 -3.14 16.81 -6.18
C GLY A 128 -2.60 17.11 -7.59
N THR A 129 -2.25 16.06 -8.35
CA THR A 129 -1.70 16.21 -9.69
C THR A 129 -2.72 15.83 -10.77
N THR A 130 -2.60 16.45 -11.93
CA THR A 130 -3.33 16.06 -13.15
C THR A 130 -2.53 15.05 -13.99
N SER A 131 -1.34 14.66 -13.53
CA SER A 131 -0.48 13.73 -14.25
C SER A 131 -0.98 12.29 -14.08
N ASP A 132 -1.00 11.55 -15.18
CA ASP A 132 -1.18 10.09 -15.22
C ASP A 132 0.15 9.32 -15.02
N GLN A 133 1.24 10.05 -14.84
CA GLN A 133 2.60 9.52 -14.68
C GLN A 133 2.94 9.15 -13.23
N ILE A 134 1.94 9.05 -12.34
CA ILE A 134 2.12 8.56 -10.98
C ILE A 134 1.37 7.24 -10.83
N ILE A 135 2.09 6.24 -10.39
CA ILE A 135 1.55 4.92 -10.06
C ILE A 135 1.96 4.53 -8.65
N SER A 136 1.13 3.75 -8.00
CA SER A 136 1.42 3.15 -6.71
C SER A 136 1.93 1.72 -6.90
N CYS A 137 2.91 1.34 -6.09
CA CYS A 137 3.54 0.02 -6.12
C CYS A 137 3.51 -0.58 -4.72
N GLY A 138 2.55 -1.46 -4.46
CA GLY A 138 2.42 -2.20 -3.21
C GLY A 138 3.22 -3.50 -3.26
N ILE A 139 4.16 -3.69 -2.33
CA ILE A 139 4.97 -4.91 -2.21
C ILE A 139 4.49 -5.67 -0.98
N TYR A 140 3.96 -6.86 -1.18
CA TYR A 140 3.38 -7.69 -0.11
C TYR A 140 4.38 -8.74 0.33
N LEU A 141 4.87 -8.62 1.56
CA LEU A 141 5.92 -9.49 2.09
C LEU A 141 5.37 -10.69 2.89
N GLN A 142 4.07 -10.76 3.05
CA GLN A 142 3.36 -11.85 3.72
C GLN A 142 2.10 -12.18 2.93
N ASP A 143 1.60 -13.41 3.07
CA ASP A 143 0.33 -13.80 2.47
C ASP A 143 -0.79 -12.88 2.96
N THR A 144 -1.63 -12.44 2.05
CA THR A 144 -2.72 -11.52 2.34
C THR A 144 -4.04 -12.06 1.82
N ASP A 145 -5.05 -11.99 2.68
CA ASP A 145 -6.43 -12.37 2.43
C ASP A 145 -7.40 -11.42 3.16
N LYS A 146 -8.69 -11.69 3.06
CA LYS A 146 -9.72 -10.86 3.71
C LYS A 146 -9.56 -10.78 5.22
N GLU A 147 -9.11 -11.85 5.86
CA GLU A 147 -9.01 -11.91 7.33
C GLU A 147 -7.86 -11.05 7.86
N ASN A 148 -6.76 -10.93 7.09
CA ASN A 148 -5.60 -10.14 7.51
C ASN A 148 -5.45 -8.80 6.80
N GLY A 149 -6.46 -8.37 6.07
CA GLY A 149 -6.55 -7.03 5.52
C GLY A 149 -5.99 -6.88 4.11
N CYS A 150 -6.42 -7.73 3.17
CA CYS A 150 -6.02 -7.65 1.77
C CYS A 150 -6.41 -6.31 1.13
N LEU A 151 -5.73 -6.00 0.03
CA LEU A 151 -6.07 -4.89 -0.85
C LEU A 151 -7.46 -5.11 -1.46
N ARG A 152 -8.22 -4.04 -1.57
CA ARG A 152 -9.48 -3.97 -2.33
C ARG A 152 -9.36 -2.89 -3.38
N ILE A 153 -9.93 -3.13 -4.54
CA ILE A 153 -9.93 -2.18 -5.66
C ILE A 153 -11.30 -2.10 -6.31
N ILE A 154 -11.61 -0.94 -6.87
CA ILE A 154 -12.68 -0.77 -7.83
C ILE A 154 -12.03 -0.67 -9.21
N HIS A 155 -12.13 -1.75 -10.00
CA HIS A 155 -11.49 -1.81 -11.31
C HIS A 155 -12.02 -0.71 -12.23
N SER A 156 -11.19 -0.23 -13.15
CA SER A 156 -11.53 0.83 -14.12
C SER A 156 -11.93 2.19 -13.51
N SER A 157 -11.94 2.35 -12.18
CA SER A 157 -12.33 3.60 -11.53
C SER A 157 -11.42 4.78 -11.86
N HIS A 158 -10.18 4.53 -12.25
CA HIS A 158 -9.21 5.55 -12.69
C HIS A 158 -9.61 6.23 -14.03
N LEU A 159 -10.50 5.61 -14.81
CA LEU A 159 -10.98 6.14 -16.11
C LEU A 159 -12.02 7.25 -15.96
N GLN A 160 -12.55 7.48 -14.77
CA GLN A 160 -13.61 8.46 -14.57
C GLN A 160 -13.13 9.91 -14.69
N GLY A 161 -11.82 10.13 -14.83
CA GLY A 161 -11.23 11.45 -15.12
C GLY A 161 -11.33 12.48 -13.99
N GLU A 162 -12.06 12.15 -12.91
CA GLU A 162 -12.27 13.02 -11.76
C GLU A 162 -11.81 12.30 -10.49
N ILE A 163 -11.25 13.08 -9.56
CA ILE A 163 -10.98 12.60 -8.22
C ILE A 163 -12.30 12.57 -7.45
N PHE A 164 -12.68 11.40 -6.93
CA PHE A 164 -13.85 11.27 -6.08
C PHE A 164 -13.80 12.24 -4.90
N ASN A 165 -14.96 12.70 -4.46
CA ASN A 165 -15.05 13.58 -3.31
C ASN A 165 -14.54 12.86 -2.05
N HIS A 166 -13.42 13.32 -1.53
CA HIS A 166 -12.79 12.76 -0.35
C HIS A 166 -13.10 13.61 0.88
N HIS A 167 -13.40 12.95 1.96
CA HIS A 167 -13.60 13.54 3.28
C HIS A 167 -12.36 13.27 4.13
N ARG A 168 -11.81 14.31 4.74
CA ARG A 168 -10.74 14.14 5.72
C ARG A 168 -11.34 13.75 7.06
N ASP A 169 -10.85 12.67 7.63
CA ASP A 169 -11.08 12.38 9.03
C ASP A 169 -9.94 13.00 9.85
N PRO A 170 -10.20 14.02 10.67
CA PRO A 170 -9.17 14.70 11.43
C PRO A 170 -8.57 13.83 12.55
N THR A 171 -9.19 12.70 12.84
CA THR A 171 -8.84 11.82 13.96
C THR A 171 -8.23 10.52 13.50
N THR A 172 -8.32 10.18 12.23
CA THR A 172 -7.72 8.99 11.64
C THR A 172 -6.54 9.37 10.73
N HIS A 173 -5.83 8.38 10.29
CA HIS A 173 -4.63 8.55 9.48
C HIS A 173 -4.91 8.74 7.98
N GLY A 174 -6.16 8.97 7.61
CA GLY A 174 -6.53 8.99 6.21
C GLY A 174 -7.70 9.88 5.85
N SER A 175 -8.03 9.83 4.59
CA SER A 175 -9.25 10.38 4.01
C SER A 175 -10.04 9.23 3.41
N TRP A 176 -11.33 9.41 3.27
CA TRP A 176 -12.20 8.42 2.69
C TRP A 176 -13.08 9.03 1.60
N ALA A 177 -13.43 8.25 0.60
CA ALA A 177 -14.39 8.62 -0.43
C ALA A 177 -15.65 7.77 -0.29
N GLU A 178 -16.79 8.36 -0.60
CA GLU A 178 -18.06 7.63 -0.69
C GLU A 178 -18.06 6.81 -1.99
N ILE A 179 -17.96 5.49 -1.86
CA ILE A 179 -17.89 4.56 -2.97
C ILE A 179 -18.97 3.50 -2.82
N ASN A 180 -19.67 3.18 -3.91
CA ASN A 180 -20.41 1.93 -4.01
C ASN A 180 -19.38 0.80 -4.20
N ASP A 181 -19.27 -0.07 -3.22
CA ASP A 181 -18.26 -1.14 -3.21
C ASP A 181 -18.81 -2.53 -3.56
N GLU A 182 -20.03 -2.60 -4.12
CA GLU A 182 -20.65 -3.86 -4.55
C GLU A 182 -19.81 -4.58 -5.63
N GLU A 183 -19.10 -3.82 -6.46
CA GLU A 183 -18.22 -4.35 -7.51
C GLU A 183 -16.73 -4.39 -7.10
N ALA A 184 -16.45 -4.23 -5.81
CA ALA A 184 -15.08 -4.28 -5.32
C ALA A 184 -14.46 -5.67 -5.49
N ILE A 185 -13.22 -5.68 -5.94
CA ILE A 185 -12.41 -6.89 -6.06
C ILE A 185 -11.50 -6.99 -4.85
N ASP A 186 -11.53 -8.13 -4.16
CA ASP A 186 -10.59 -8.46 -3.11
C ASP A 186 -9.34 -9.08 -3.74
N VAL A 187 -8.20 -8.47 -3.50
CA VAL A 187 -6.93 -8.89 -4.08
C VAL A 187 -6.14 -9.66 -3.03
N GLU A 188 -6.41 -10.96 -2.97
CA GLU A 188 -5.64 -11.89 -2.12
C GLU A 188 -4.34 -12.26 -2.83
N MET A 189 -3.23 -12.24 -2.11
CA MET A 189 -1.90 -12.39 -2.68
C MET A 189 -1.00 -13.23 -1.78
N SER A 190 -0.11 -13.99 -2.38
CA SER A 190 0.98 -14.67 -1.68
C SER A 190 2.15 -13.71 -1.40
N ALA A 191 2.97 -14.04 -0.41
CA ALA A 191 4.19 -13.31 -0.09
C ALA A 191 5.11 -13.18 -1.31
N GLY A 192 5.72 -12.01 -1.48
CA GLY A 192 6.56 -11.68 -2.63
C GLY A 192 5.80 -11.13 -3.84
N THR A 193 4.46 -11.01 -3.74
CA THR A 193 3.64 -10.39 -4.79
C THR A 193 3.77 -8.88 -4.79
N VAL A 194 3.76 -8.30 -5.99
CA VAL A 194 3.78 -6.84 -6.21
C VAL A 194 2.52 -6.44 -6.96
N ALA A 195 1.76 -5.52 -6.38
CA ALA A 195 0.61 -4.87 -7.01
C ALA A 195 1.00 -3.48 -7.51
N VAL A 196 0.80 -3.21 -8.79
CA VAL A 196 1.04 -1.90 -9.40
C VAL A 196 -0.30 -1.34 -9.86
N PHE A 197 -0.63 -0.12 -9.47
CA PHE A 197 -1.91 0.48 -9.82
C PHE A 197 -1.81 2.00 -10.02
N SER A 198 -2.75 2.53 -10.81
CA SER A 198 -2.86 3.96 -11.06
C SER A 198 -3.10 4.72 -9.75
N ALA A 199 -2.47 5.87 -9.57
CA ALA A 199 -2.76 6.76 -8.44
C ALA A 199 -4.22 7.25 -8.41
N ASN A 200 -4.93 7.13 -9.53
CA ASN A 200 -6.37 7.44 -9.65
C ASN A 200 -7.27 6.22 -9.41
N LEU A 201 -6.72 5.03 -9.22
CA LEU A 201 -7.54 3.85 -8.92
C LEU A 201 -8.09 3.94 -7.50
N VAL A 202 -9.41 3.79 -7.36
CA VAL A 202 -10.04 3.71 -6.05
C VAL A 202 -9.66 2.40 -5.41
N HIS A 203 -9.07 2.49 -4.23
CA HIS A 203 -8.62 1.31 -3.50
C HIS A 203 -8.74 1.50 -1.99
N GLY A 204 -8.67 0.40 -1.28
CA GLY A 204 -8.73 0.34 0.18
C GLY A 204 -8.16 -0.97 0.68
N ALA A 205 -8.33 -1.26 1.96
CA ALA A 205 -7.94 -2.54 2.54
C ALA A 205 -8.78 -2.84 3.78
N TYR A 206 -9.06 -4.12 4.03
CA TYR A 206 -9.78 -4.55 5.23
C TYR A 206 -8.97 -4.34 6.53
N ASP A 207 -9.66 -4.38 7.66
CA ASP A 207 -9.02 -4.57 8.96
C ASP A 207 -8.30 -5.92 9.02
N ASN A 208 -7.39 -6.06 9.96
CA ASN A 208 -6.78 -7.34 10.27
C ASN A 208 -7.44 -7.98 11.48
N TYR A 209 -8.32 -8.93 11.26
CA TYR A 209 -8.99 -9.72 12.32
C TYR A 209 -8.26 -11.02 12.63
N SER A 210 -7.21 -11.35 11.87
CA SER A 210 -6.47 -12.61 12.01
C SER A 210 -5.40 -12.56 13.10
N GLU A 211 -4.78 -13.71 13.36
CA GLU A 211 -3.59 -13.83 14.22
C GLU A 211 -2.27 -13.58 13.44
N ARG A 212 -2.34 -13.22 12.17
CA ARG A 212 -1.19 -13.00 11.28
C ARG A 212 -1.02 -11.52 11.01
N SER A 213 0.22 -11.02 11.00
CA SER A 213 0.52 -9.70 10.47
C SER A 213 0.47 -9.69 8.93
N ARG A 214 0.37 -8.49 8.36
CA ARG A 214 0.40 -8.28 6.92
C ARG A 214 1.24 -7.05 6.58
N TYR A 215 2.49 -7.28 6.18
CA TYR A 215 3.46 -6.24 5.83
C TYR A 215 3.37 -5.86 4.35
N SER A 216 3.18 -4.57 4.09
CA SER A 216 3.20 -4.03 2.74
C SER A 216 3.80 -2.62 2.70
#